data_25b8781062592fe40f06c3d212a19ac1
#
_entry.id   25b8781062592fe40f06c3d212a19ac1
#
_cell.length_a   1.000
_cell.length_b   1.000
_cell.length_c   1.000
_cell.angle_alpha   90.00
_cell.angle_beta   90.00
_cell.angle_gamma   90.00
#
_symmetry.space_group_name_H-M   'P 1'
#
loop_
_entity.id
_entity.type
_entity.pdbx_description
1 polymer ?
#
loop_
_entity_poly.entity_id
_entity_poly.type
_entity_poly.pdbx_seq_one_letter_code
_entity_poly.pdbx_strand_id
1 'polypeptide(L)'
;MEKRPYHHLPDGTFRNPEGSPIRSNDIKFSYRTFIKEKKKIDITVPKDHVIDKKIVKENLEKFKNDDYIAWIGHATFLIKLGETTIITDPVFSKNAGPLIFGPKRYVEPAIQ
;
A
#
# COMPACT_ATOMS: atom_id res chain seq x y z
N MET A 1 32.04 -18.85 -10.95
CA MET A 1 30.73 -18.92 -10.21
C MET A 1 30.41 -17.55 -9.65
N GLU A 2 29.36 -16.95 -10.11
CA GLU A 2 28.93 -15.65 -9.61
C GLU A 2 28.43 -15.79 -8.15
N LYS A 3 29.02 -15.03 -7.24
CA LYS A 3 28.72 -15.12 -5.82
C LYS A 3 27.34 -14.52 -5.60
N ARG A 4 26.33 -15.35 -5.30
CA ARG A 4 24.97 -14.88 -5.03
C ARG A 4 24.96 -13.88 -3.88
N PRO A 5 24.18 -12.80 -3.97
CA PRO A 5 24.03 -11.87 -2.86
C PRO A 5 23.57 -12.56 -1.56
N TYR A 6 23.93 -11.99 -0.41
CA TYR A 6 23.63 -12.55 0.93
C TYR A 6 22.16 -12.93 1.13
N HIS A 7 21.24 -12.14 0.57
CA HIS A 7 19.80 -12.36 0.74
C HIS A 7 19.23 -13.50 -0.10
N HIS A 8 19.99 -14.09 -1.03
CA HIS A 8 19.58 -15.25 -1.82
C HIS A 8 19.99 -16.55 -1.13
N LEU A 9 19.04 -17.44 -0.88
CA LEU A 9 19.30 -18.78 -0.37
C LEU A 9 19.47 -19.80 -1.51
N PRO A 10 20.17 -20.91 -1.25
CA PRO A 10 20.41 -21.96 -2.28
C PRO A 10 19.11 -22.59 -2.81
N ASP A 11 18.07 -22.64 -2.00
CA ASP A 11 16.76 -23.21 -2.33
C ASP A 11 15.87 -22.27 -3.18
N GLY A 12 16.38 -21.08 -3.56
CA GLY A 12 15.66 -20.10 -4.35
C GLY A 12 14.80 -19.15 -3.53
N THR A 13 14.78 -19.27 -2.21
CA THR A 13 14.10 -18.34 -1.31
C THR A 13 14.98 -17.17 -0.92
N PHE A 14 14.41 -16.21 -0.18
CA PHE A 14 15.11 -15.02 0.29
C PHE A 14 15.11 -14.97 1.81
N ARG A 15 16.19 -14.43 2.38
CA ARG A 15 16.29 -14.12 3.81
C ARG A 15 16.33 -12.62 4.03
N ASN A 16 15.88 -12.21 5.19
CA ASN A 16 15.99 -10.83 5.62
C ASN A 16 17.45 -10.44 5.87
N PRO A 17 17.79 -9.14 5.81
CA PRO A 17 19.09 -8.64 6.22
C PRO A 17 19.46 -9.10 7.64
N GLU A 18 20.76 -9.21 7.90
CA GLU A 18 21.29 -9.54 9.21
C GLU A 18 20.79 -8.56 10.26
N GLY A 19 20.40 -9.05 11.45
CA GLY A 19 19.81 -8.23 12.50
C GLY A 19 18.31 -7.95 12.36
N SER A 20 17.66 -8.39 11.27
CA SER A 20 16.20 -8.31 11.15
C SER A 20 15.51 -9.21 12.16
N PRO A 21 14.37 -8.79 12.76
CA PRO A 21 13.63 -9.64 13.66
C PRO A 21 13.19 -10.92 12.97
N ILE A 22 13.54 -12.06 13.55
CA ILE A 22 13.13 -13.36 13.08
C ILE A 22 11.70 -13.58 13.56
N ARG A 23 10.80 -13.94 12.65
CA ARG A 23 9.45 -14.35 13.04
C ARG A 23 9.55 -15.58 13.93
N SER A 24 9.04 -15.50 15.16
CA SER A 24 8.99 -16.65 16.06
C SER A 24 8.18 -17.78 15.42
N ASN A 25 8.75 -18.97 15.36
CA ASN A 25 8.04 -20.18 14.89
C ASN A 25 6.88 -20.58 15.81
N ASP A 26 6.82 -20.01 17.01
CA ASP A 26 5.78 -20.28 18.00
C ASP A 26 4.47 -19.56 17.69
N ILE A 27 4.51 -18.53 16.82
CA ILE A 27 3.33 -17.79 16.39
C ILE A 27 2.66 -18.55 15.26
N LYS A 28 1.74 -19.46 15.60
CA LYS A 28 0.85 -20.07 14.60
C LYS A 28 -0.19 -19.04 14.17
N PHE A 29 -0.13 -18.62 12.91
CA PHE A 29 -1.15 -17.76 12.35
C PHE A 29 -2.48 -18.52 12.30
N SER A 30 -3.50 -17.99 12.97
CA SER A 30 -4.87 -18.50 12.91
C SER A 30 -5.75 -17.46 12.21
N TYR A 31 -6.29 -17.80 11.06
CA TYR A 31 -7.21 -16.93 10.32
C TYR A 31 -8.47 -16.59 11.14
N ARG A 32 -8.96 -17.55 11.94
CA ARG A 32 -10.10 -17.34 12.85
C ARG A 32 -9.79 -16.31 13.92
N THR A 33 -8.61 -16.40 14.55
CA THR A 33 -8.14 -15.42 15.54
C THR A 33 -7.98 -14.05 14.92
N PHE A 34 -7.35 -13.97 13.75
CA PHE A 34 -7.21 -12.71 12.99
C PHE A 34 -8.57 -12.03 12.72
N ILE A 35 -9.57 -12.78 12.23
CA ILE A 35 -10.91 -12.21 11.97
C ILE A 35 -11.57 -11.76 13.27
N LYS A 36 -11.43 -12.53 14.37
CA LYS A 36 -12.00 -12.17 15.67
C LYS A 36 -11.37 -10.89 16.23
N GLU A 37 -10.06 -10.76 16.13
CA GLU A 37 -9.33 -9.56 16.57
C GLU A 37 -9.64 -8.36 15.69
N LYS A 38 -9.66 -8.54 14.35
CA LYS A 38 -10.02 -7.47 13.41
C LYS A 38 -11.40 -6.89 13.70
N LYS A 39 -12.38 -7.70 14.12
CA LYS A 39 -13.73 -7.21 14.47
C LYS A 39 -13.76 -6.36 15.75
N LYS A 40 -12.74 -6.45 16.60
CA LYS A 40 -12.63 -5.66 17.84
C LYS A 40 -11.99 -4.29 17.60
N ILE A 41 -11.34 -4.09 16.47
CA ILE A 41 -10.69 -2.83 16.15
C ILE A 41 -11.77 -1.85 15.71
N ASP A 42 -11.98 -0.81 16.50
CA ASP A 42 -12.77 0.33 16.08
C ASP A 42 -11.94 1.19 15.14
N ILE A 43 -12.36 1.24 13.88
CA ILE A 43 -11.69 2.01 12.85
C ILE A 43 -12.44 3.30 12.67
N THR A 44 -12.04 4.30 13.44
CA THR A 44 -12.52 5.66 13.28
C THR A 44 -11.58 6.40 12.32
N VAL A 45 -12.08 6.81 11.17
CA VAL A 45 -11.34 7.68 10.24
C VAL A 45 -11.38 9.10 10.82
N PRO A 46 -10.24 9.74 11.13
CA PRO A 46 -10.23 11.13 11.61
C PRO A 46 -10.89 12.06 10.61
N LYS A 47 -11.57 13.09 11.12
CA LYS A 47 -12.06 14.18 10.27
C LYS A 47 -10.86 14.85 9.59
N ASP A 48 -11.08 15.31 8.37
CA ASP A 48 -10.05 15.99 7.56
C ASP A 48 -8.80 15.16 7.26
N HIS A 49 -8.92 13.83 7.38
CA HIS A 49 -7.83 12.89 7.05
C HIS A 49 -7.51 12.85 5.55
N VAL A 50 -8.45 13.19 4.70
CA VAL A 50 -8.32 13.18 3.24
C VAL A 50 -8.60 14.56 2.70
N ILE A 51 -7.73 15.01 1.82
CA ILE A 51 -7.91 16.28 1.10
C ILE A 51 -9.14 16.18 0.20
N ASP A 52 -9.95 17.23 0.17
CA ASP A 52 -11.13 17.30 -0.68
C ASP A 52 -10.81 17.08 -2.16
N LYS A 53 -11.65 16.33 -2.87
CA LYS A 53 -11.45 15.97 -4.30
C LYS A 53 -11.28 17.19 -5.20
N LYS A 54 -11.94 18.31 -4.90
CA LYS A 54 -11.81 19.55 -5.66
C LYS A 54 -10.42 20.15 -5.49
N ILE A 55 -9.93 20.22 -4.24
CA ILE A 55 -8.59 20.73 -3.92
C ILE A 55 -7.53 19.84 -4.57
N VAL A 56 -7.70 18.52 -4.56
CA VAL A 56 -6.76 17.59 -5.23
C VAL A 56 -6.69 17.87 -6.73
N LYS A 57 -7.84 18.06 -7.40
CA LYS A 57 -7.87 18.38 -8.83
C LYS A 57 -7.19 19.72 -9.14
N GLU A 58 -7.46 20.74 -8.33
CA GLU A 58 -6.83 22.05 -8.47
C GLU A 58 -5.31 21.97 -8.28
N ASN A 59 -4.83 21.20 -7.30
CA ASN A 59 -3.41 20.98 -7.08
C ASN A 59 -2.75 20.22 -8.23
N LEU A 60 -3.37 19.16 -8.74
CA LEU A 60 -2.84 18.42 -9.88
C LEU A 60 -2.73 19.31 -11.15
N GLU A 61 -3.71 20.17 -11.39
CA GLU A 61 -3.65 21.14 -12.50
C GLU A 61 -2.56 22.19 -12.28
N LYS A 62 -2.45 22.72 -11.05
CA LYS A 62 -1.43 23.71 -10.68
C LYS A 62 0.00 23.16 -10.87
N PHE A 63 0.24 21.90 -10.50
CA PHE A 63 1.55 21.27 -10.55
C PHE A 63 1.77 20.40 -11.79
N LYS A 64 0.92 20.51 -12.81
CA LYS A 64 0.98 19.65 -14.01
C LYS A 64 2.31 19.70 -14.77
N ASN A 65 3.07 20.79 -14.64
CA ASN A 65 4.38 20.96 -15.28
C ASN A 65 5.56 20.67 -14.33
N ASP A 66 5.27 20.35 -13.07
CA ASP A 66 6.28 20.07 -12.06
C ASP A 66 6.41 18.55 -11.83
N ASP A 67 7.53 18.13 -11.28
CA ASP A 67 7.69 16.79 -10.76
C ASP A 67 6.94 16.68 -9.42
N TYR A 68 6.18 15.61 -9.24
CA TYR A 68 5.45 15.38 -7.99
C TYR A 68 5.24 13.91 -7.68
N ILE A 69 4.97 13.63 -6.41
CA ILE A 69 4.47 12.35 -5.92
C ILE A 69 3.19 12.63 -5.14
N ALA A 70 2.07 12.03 -5.56
CA ALA A 70 0.79 12.12 -4.88
C ALA A 70 0.37 10.75 -4.36
N TRP A 71 0.09 10.64 -3.05
CA TRP A 71 -0.45 9.43 -2.46
C TRP A 71 -1.98 9.40 -2.63
N ILE A 72 -2.45 8.41 -3.39
CA ILE A 72 -3.89 8.23 -3.68
C ILE A 72 -4.59 7.42 -2.59
N GLY A 73 -3.81 6.71 -1.80
CA GLY A 73 -4.28 5.84 -0.74
C GLY A 73 -3.95 4.37 -0.96
N HIS A 74 -3.95 3.58 0.13
CA HIS A 74 -3.41 2.23 0.15
C HIS A 74 -1.94 2.25 -0.32
N ALA A 75 -1.54 1.42 -1.27
CA ALA A 75 -0.20 1.41 -1.88
C ALA A 75 -0.14 2.18 -3.22
N THR A 76 -1.20 2.91 -3.58
CA THR A 76 -1.31 3.62 -4.85
C THR A 76 -0.67 5.00 -4.76
N PHE A 77 0.35 5.23 -5.59
CA PHE A 77 0.97 6.54 -5.79
C PHE A 77 0.85 6.95 -7.25
N LEU A 78 0.61 8.24 -7.48
CA LEU A 78 0.76 8.90 -8.77
C LEU A 78 2.06 9.69 -8.74
N ILE A 79 2.96 9.37 -9.65
CA ILE A 79 4.30 9.95 -9.72
C ILE A 79 4.47 10.58 -11.09
N LYS A 80 4.84 11.86 -11.14
CA LYS A 80 5.21 12.56 -12.36
C LYS A 80 6.68 12.95 -12.28
N LEU A 81 7.44 12.57 -13.31
CA LEU A 81 8.85 12.90 -13.48
C LEU A 81 9.08 13.33 -14.93
N GLY A 82 9.28 14.62 -15.14
CA GLY A 82 9.35 15.21 -16.48
C GLY A 82 8.08 14.90 -17.27
N GLU A 83 8.22 14.32 -18.46
CA GLU A 83 7.10 13.92 -19.32
C GLU A 83 6.48 12.56 -18.95
N THR A 84 7.05 11.84 -17.99
CA THR A 84 6.59 10.50 -17.62
C THR A 84 5.69 10.55 -16.41
N THR A 85 4.52 9.91 -16.53
CA THR A 85 3.60 9.71 -15.40
C THR A 85 3.46 8.22 -15.12
N ILE A 86 3.66 7.84 -13.86
CA ILE A 86 3.62 6.47 -13.39
C ILE A 86 2.55 6.36 -12.30
N ILE A 87 1.77 5.30 -12.32
CA ILE A 87 0.90 4.92 -11.22
C ILE A 87 1.34 3.57 -10.65
N THR A 88 1.53 3.49 -9.34
CA THR A 88 1.90 2.25 -8.67
C THR A 88 0.66 1.60 -8.06
N ASP A 89 0.59 0.26 -8.09
CA ASP A 89 -0.44 -0.56 -7.46
C ASP A 89 -1.85 0.09 -7.50
N PRO A 90 -2.46 0.26 -8.70
CA PRO A 90 -3.65 1.08 -8.90
C PRO A 90 -4.90 0.40 -8.33
N VAL A 91 -5.14 0.54 -7.02
CA VAL A 91 -6.33 0.03 -6.33
C VAL A 91 -7.35 1.15 -6.16
N PHE A 92 -8.33 1.24 -7.05
CA PHE A 92 -9.42 2.22 -6.99
C PHE A 92 -10.74 1.62 -6.49
N SER A 93 -10.83 0.29 -6.42
CA SER A 93 -12.02 -0.41 -5.96
C SER A 93 -12.26 -0.28 -4.46
N LYS A 94 -13.50 -0.56 -4.03
CA LYS A 94 -13.86 -0.60 -2.59
C LYS A 94 -13.11 -1.68 -1.81
N ASN A 95 -12.67 -2.75 -2.49
CA ASN A 95 -11.93 -3.85 -1.89
C ASN A 95 -10.60 -4.04 -2.63
N ALA A 96 -9.53 -4.30 -1.89
CA ALA A 96 -8.21 -4.60 -2.43
C ALA A 96 -8.04 -6.09 -2.75
N GLY A 97 -8.96 -6.64 -3.53
CA GLY A 97 -8.95 -8.06 -3.94
C GLY A 97 -9.95 -8.31 -5.07
N PRO A 98 -9.98 -9.51 -5.64
CA PRO A 98 -10.87 -9.83 -6.75
C PRO A 98 -12.33 -9.75 -6.30
N LEU A 99 -13.16 -9.09 -7.10
CA LEU A 99 -14.59 -8.89 -6.87
C LEU A 99 -14.89 -8.21 -5.51
N ILE A 100 -15.57 -8.92 -4.61
CA ILE A 100 -15.97 -8.47 -3.28
C ILE A 100 -15.02 -8.95 -2.17
N PHE A 101 -14.01 -9.72 -2.53
CA PHE A 101 -13.08 -10.31 -1.58
C PHE A 101 -11.87 -9.38 -1.32
N GLY A 102 -11.26 -9.54 -0.16
CA GLY A 102 -10.10 -8.77 0.26
C GLY A 102 -10.41 -7.65 1.26
N PRO A 103 -9.38 -6.95 1.73
CA PRO A 103 -9.53 -5.85 2.67
C PRO A 103 -10.39 -4.73 2.09
N LYS A 104 -11.36 -4.26 2.87
CA LYS A 104 -12.19 -3.14 2.49
C LYS A 104 -11.41 -1.83 2.65
N ARG A 105 -11.54 -0.94 1.69
CA ARG A 105 -11.03 0.43 1.80
C ARG A 105 -11.85 1.21 2.83
N TYR A 106 -11.18 1.93 3.73
CA TYR A 106 -11.83 2.76 4.75
C TYR A 106 -12.13 4.18 4.26
N VAL A 107 -11.33 4.65 3.29
CA VAL A 107 -11.41 5.99 2.73
C VAL A 107 -11.44 5.89 1.22
N GLU A 108 -12.33 6.63 0.57
CA GLU A 108 -12.39 6.67 -0.90
C GLU A 108 -11.16 7.39 -1.46
N PRO A 109 -10.67 6.98 -2.65
CA PRO A 109 -9.57 7.68 -3.30
C PRO A 109 -10.02 9.08 -3.73
N ALA A 110 -9.13 10.05 -3.61
CA ALA A 110 -9.40 11.43 -4.00
C ALA A 110 -9.53 11.60 -5.52
N ILE A 111 -8.91 10.73 -6.29
CA ILE A 111 -9.01 10.64 -7.76
C ILE A 111 -9.39 9.22 -8.17
N GLN A 112 -10.08 9.10 -9.31
CA GLN A 112 -10.50 7.83 -9.92
C GLN A 112 -10.16 7.86 -11.39
#